data_719782b8639a648d42eaa34c23cc4577
#
_entry.id   719782b8639a648d42eaa34c23cc4577
#
_cell.length_a   1.000
_cell.length_b   1.000
_cell.length_c   1.000
_cell.angle_alpha   90.00
_cell.angle_beta   90.00
_cell.angle_gamma   90.00
#
_symmetry.space_group_name_H-M   'P 1'
#
loop_
_entity.id
_entity.type
_entity.pdbx_description
1 polymer ?
#
loop_
_entity_poly.entity_id
_entity_poly.type
_entity_poly.pdbx_seq_one_letter_code
_entity_poly.pdbx_strand_id
1 'polypeptide(L)'
;MWLEDDHHVFGWTVEQEVYESIMMDSVNRKYLDGVELTGLDVTMRVEEALDSSEIVVLALPSGVILDVVKDILPHLRPGHVLLDLAKGLAPGERLISQAIDEMLKAAGMINPIAVMTGPTIAPEVASGVLTTALVASHDRSIADRLVSTLSTENLVLHAANDPVGAELWGAFKNVVALACGLVDGLSQIGSLGGDNLKAAIFTAGFREGCLLLPRLGARAETAFGPAGMGDLFVTSTSPVGRNRRMGEKLGSGLSLKEALDEMVMVAEGVRAARMFGERAEKDGIEVPFVKAVNTLLDGHLTAEDCARRIVSLS
;
A
#
# COMPACT_ATOMS: atom_id res chain seq x y z
N MET A 1 4.88 10.79 16.25
CA MET A 1 5.91 9.74 16.33
C MET A 1 7.31 10.30 16.07
N TRP A 2 7.76 10.47 14.80
CA TRP A 2 9.12 10.97 14.53
C TRP A 2 9.36 12.38 15.06
N LEU A 3 8.36 13.26 15.04
CA LEU A 3 8.43 14.59 15.71
C LEU A 3 8.61 14.48 17.23
N GLU A 4 7.98 13.48 17.85
CA GLU A 4 8.08 13.23 19.30
C GLU A 4 9.40 12.57 19.69
N ASP A 5 10.11 12.00 18.71
CA ASP A 5 11.37 11.26 18.86
C ASP A 5 12.59 12.12 18.45
N ASP A 6 12.49 13.44 18.62
CA ASP A 6 13.53 14.43 18.33
C ASP A 6 14.03 14.47 16.86
N HIS A 7 13.26 13.93 15.91
CA HIS A 7 13.55 14.09 14.51
C HIS A 7 13.05 15.45 13.99
N HIS A 8 13.88 16.14 13.23
CA HIS A 8 13.43 17.27 12.44
C HIS A 8 12.68 16.77 11.21
N VAL A 9 11.37 16.93 11.21
CA VAL A 9 10.49 16.50 10.12
C VAL A 9 10.02 17.71 9.32
N PHE A 10 10.27 17.68 8.02
CA PHE A 10 9.88 18.74 7.10
C PHE A 10 8.84 18.18 6.10
N GLY A 11 7.63 18.71 6.16
CA GLY A 11 6.53 18.30 5.26
C GLY A 11 6.49 19.16 4.00
N TRP A 12 6.28 18.52 2.85
CA TRP A 12 5.97 19.20 1.61
C TRP A 12 4.58 18.81 1.12
N THR A 13 3.81 19.78 0.66
CA THR A 13 2.49 19.58 0.08
C THR A 13 2.25 20.54 -1.09
N VAL A 14 1.47 20.09 -2.09
CA VAL A 14 0.98 20.95 -3.18
C VAL A 14 -0.41 21.53 -2.89
N GLU A 15 -1.03 21.11 -1.78
CA GLU A 15 -2.39 21.48 -1.43
C GLU A 15 -2.39 22.67 -0.47
N GLN A 16 -2.85 23.82 -0.95
CA GLN A 16 -2.92 25.06 -0.17
C GLN A 16 -3.69 24.89 1.15
N GLU A 17 -4.83 24.20 1.12
CA GLU A 17 -5.66 23.96 2.31
C GLU A 17 -4.94 23.13 3.39
N VAL A 18 -4.12 22.15 2.98
CA VAL A 18 -3.32 21.32 3.88
C VAL A 18 -2.20 22.15 4.49
N TYR A 19 -1.49 22.92 3.65
CA TYR A 19 -0.43 23.85 4.10
C TYR A 19 -0.96 24.82 5.15
N GLU A 20 -2.06 25.54 4.85
CA GLU A 20 -2.66 26.52 5.75
C GLU A 20 -3.15 25.89 7.06
N SER A 21 -3.78 24.73 6.99
CA SER A 21 -4.27 23.99 8.16
C SER A 21 -3.14 23.60 9.13
N ILE A 22 -2.01 23.15 8.58
CA ILE A 22 -0.84 22.80 9.41
C ILE A 22 -0.18 24.07 9.99
N MET A 23 0.04 25.08 9.17
CA MET A 23 0.70 26.32 9.57
C MET A 23 -0.07 27.12 10.62
N MET A 24 -1.41 27.17 10.52
CA MET A 24 -2.25 27.98 11.41
C MET A 24 -2.68 27.22 12.66
N ASP A 25 -2.98 25.93 12.52
CA ASP A 25 -3.65 25.17 13.56
C ASP A 25 -2.87 23.94 14.02
N SER A 26 -1.70 23.67 13.43
CA SER A 26 -0.88 22.47 13.69
C SER A 26 -1.66 21.15 13.50
N VAL A 27 -2.57 21.10 12.52
CA VAL A 27 -3.37 19.91 12.21
C VAL A 27 -3.51 19.70 10.69
N ASN A 28 -3.61 18.47 10.24
CA ASN A 28 -4.00 18.16 8.86
C ASN A 28 -5.47 17.73 8.85
N ARG A 29 -6.39 18.70 8.75
CA ARG A 29 -7.84 18.45 8.82
C ARG A 29 -8.36 17.56 7.70
N LYS A 30 -7.71 17.59 6.55
CA LYS A 30 -8.16 16.84 5.38
C LYS A 30 -7.88 15.34 5.48
N TYR A 31 -6.69 14.97 5.97
CA TYR A 31 -6.21 13.59 5.91
C TYR A 31 -5.95 12.95 7.27
N LEU A 32 -5.79 13.75 8.32
CA LEU A 32 -5.47 13.28 9.67
C LEU A 32 -6.08 14.20 10.72
N ASP A 33 -7.40 14.39 10.63
CA ASP A 33 -8.14 15.27 11.55
C ASP A 33 -8.00 14.81 13.02
N GLY A 34 -7.92 15.78 13.92
CA GLY A 34 -7.81 15.53 15.36
C GLY A 34 -6.42 15.10 15.85
N VAL A 35 -5.41 15.02 14.99
CA VAL A 35 -4.02 14.76 15.38
C VAL A 35 -3.23 16.06 15.39
N GLU A 36 -2.60 16.36 16.54
CA GLU A 36 -1.73 17.51 16.68
C GLU A 36 -0.36 17.25 16.01
N LEU A 37 0.09 18.20 15.19
CA LEU A 37 1.34 18.17 14.44
C LEU A 37 2.28 19.29 14.87
N THR A 38 2.25 19.68 16.14
CA THR A 38 3.14 20.70 16.68
C THR A 38 4.61 20.34 16.45
N GLY A 39 5.36 21.29 15.88
CA GLY A 39 6.77 21.09 15.52
C GLY A 39 7.02 20.54 14.12
N LEU A 40 5.94 20.27 13.34
CA LEU A 40 6.09 19.96 11.93
C LEU A 40 6.33 21.24 11.13
N ASP A 41 7.51 21.39 10.55
CA ASP A 41 7.74 22.38 9.52
C ASP A 41 7.08 21.94 8.21
N VAL A 42 6.40 22.86 7.51
CA VAL A 42 5.72 22.54 6.25
C VAL A 42 5.96 23.64 5.21
N THR A 43 6.11 23.23 3.96
CA THR A 43 6.29 24.13 2.82
C THR A 43 5.52 23.66 1.59
N MET A 44 5.28 24.60 0.67
CA MET A 44 4.81 24.30 -0.69
C MET A 44 5.96 24.27 -1.71
N ARG A 45 7.20 24.48 -1.28
CA ARG A 45 8.40 24.51 -2.11
C ARG A 45 9.24 23.29 -1.83
N VAL A 46 9.27 22.35 -2.79
CA VAL A 46 9.95 21.06 -2.63
C VAL A 46 11.44 21.19 -2.37
N GLU A 47 12.09 22.17 -2.97
CA GLU A 47 13.51 22.44 -2.78
C GLU A 47 13.85 22.75 -1.32
N GLU A 48 12.98 23.47 -0.59
CA GLU A 48 13.21 23.79 0.84
C GLU A 48 13.14 22.53 1.71
N ALA A 49 12.19 21.63 1.44
CA ALA A 49 12.08 20.38 2.17
C ALA A 49 13.28 19.45 1.90
N LEU A 50 13.76 19.40 0.66
CA LEU A 50 14.88 18.53 0.27
C LEU A 50 16.22 19.06 0.77
N ASP A 51 16.42 20.39 0.82
CA ASP A 51 17.69 21.02 1.26
C ASP A 51 18.04 20.68 2.71
N SER A 52 17.05 20.47 3.58
CA SER A 52 17.24 20.16 5.00
C SER A 52 17.18 18.67 5.33
N SER A 53 16.91 17.79 4.35
CA SER A 53 16.62 16.38 4.58
C SER A 53 17.74 15.46 4.11
N GLU A 54 17.88 14.31 4.75
CA GLU A 54 18.69 13.17 4.26
C GLU A 54 17.77 12.01 3.79
N ILE A 55 16.64 11.81 4.46
CA ILE A 55 15.65 10.79 4.14
C ILE A 55 14.46 11.46 3.50
N VAL A 56 14.14 11.08 2.27
CA VAL A 56 13.00 11.60 1.51
C VAL A 56 11.89 10.56 1.53
N VAL A 57 10.87 10.79 2.36
CA VAL A 57 9.74 9.87 2.52
C VAL A 57 8.67 10.18 1.47
N LEU A 58 8.42 9.21 0.58
CA LEU A 58 7.41 9.29 -0.49
C LEU A 58 6.08 8.69 0.01
N ALA A 59 5.34 9.47 0.78
CA ALA A 59 4.03 9.07 1.33
C ALA A 59 2.89 9.47 0.38
N LEU A 60 2.88 8.93 -0.83
CA LEU A 60 2.03 9.34 -1.93
C LEU A 60 1.17 8.18 -2.48
N PRO A 61 0.00 8.46 -3.08
CA PRO A 61 -0.73 7.44 -3.83
C PRO A 61 0.10 6.91 -5.01
N SER A 62 0.01 5.59 -5.28
CA SER A 62 0.74 4.92 -6.36
C SER A 62 0.52 5.53 -7.75
N GLY A 63 -0.63 6.19 -7.97
CA GLY A 63 -0.98 6.80 -9.25
C GLY A 63 -0.26 8.09 -9.57
N VAL A 64 0.30 8.80 -8.58
CA VAL A 64 0.94 10.12 -8.76
C VAL A 64 2.42 10.13 -8.40
N ILE A 65 2.92 9.08 -7.73
CA ILE A 65 4.27 9.05 -7.16
C ILE A 65 5.37 9.26 -8.20
N LEU A 66 5.23 8.69 -9.41
CA LEU A 66 6.25 8.84 -10.46
C LEU A 66 6.29 10.26 -11.04
N ASP A 67 5.14 10.93 -11.15
CA ASP A 67 5.09 12.34 -11.57
C ASP A 67 5.77 13.22 -10.53
N VAL A 68 5.49 12.99 -9.24
CA VAL A 68 6.16 13.70 -8.15
C VAL A 68 7.66 13.43 -8.14
N VAL A 69 8.09 12.17 -8.31
CA VAL A 69 9.53 11.84 -8.39
C VAL A 69 10.19 12.58 -9.55
N LYS A 70 9.54 12.69 -10.72
CA LYS A 70 10.03 13.47 -11.85
C LYS A 70 10.23 14.94 -11.50
N ASP A 71 9.30 15.52 -10.76
CA ASP A 71 9.36 16.94 -10.36
C ASP A 71 10.45 17.21 -9.32
N ILE A 72 10.72 16.26 -8.41
CA ILE A 72 11.76 16.41 -7.39
C ILE A 72 13.17 16.06 -7.88
N LEU A 73 13.32 15.31 -8.98
CA LEU A 73 14.63 14.89 -9.52
C LEU A 73 15.67 16.03 -9.60
N PRO A 74 15.33 17.26 -10.11
CA PRO A 74 16.30 18.36 -10.21
C PRO A 74 16.84 18.85 -8.86
N HIS A 75 16.15 18.54 -7.77
CA HIS A 75 16.45 18.99 -6.41
C HIS A 75 17.06 17.89 -5.54
N LEU A 76 17.11 16.64 -6.05
CA LEU A 76 17.72 15.54 -5.32
C LEU A 76 19.25 15.68 -5.28
N ARG A 77 19.85 15.31 -4.15
CA ARG A 77 21.30 15.28 -3.92
C ARG A 77 21.76 13.83 -3.76
N PRO A 78 23.02 13.51 -4.05
CA PRO A 78 23.57 12.14 -3.94
C PRO A 78 23.44 11.51 -2.54
N GLY A 79 23.30 12.33 -1.48
CA GLY A 79 23.12 11.84 -0.10
C GLY A 79 21.70 11.47 0.27
N HIS A 80 20.70 11.83 -0.54
CA HIS A 80 19.30 11.51 -0.23
C HIS A 80 19.02 10.01 -0.37
N VAL A 81 18.34 9.45 0.62
CA VAL A 81 17.77 8.10 0.61
C VAL A 81 16.27 8.24 0.38
N LEU A 82 15.73 7.60 -0.67
CA LEU A 82 14.30 7.60 -0.96
C LEU A 82 13.63 6.45 -0.21
N LEU A 83 12.61 6.74 0.59
CA LEU A 83 11.80 5.75 1.30
C LEU A 83 10.38 5.78 0.75
N ASP A 84 10.03 4.78 -0.05
CA ASP A 84 8.69 4.64 -0.65
C ASP A 84 7.71 3.96 0.32
N LEU A 85 6.56 4.60 0.55
CA LEU A 85 5.45 4.09 1.36
C LEU A 85 4.23 3.73 0.50
N ALA A 86 4.29 3.88 -0.82
CA ALA A 86 3.16 3.59 -1.69
C ALA A 86 2.84 2.09 -1.70
N LYS A 87 1.55 1.77 -1.71
CA LYS A 87 1.05 0.39 -1.67
C LYS A 87 0.35 0.06 -3.00
N GLY A 88 1.13 -0.04 -4.05
CA GLY A 88 0.60 -0.30 -5.39
C GLY A 88 1.72 -0.60 -6.37
N LEU A 89 1.37 -0.63 -7.65
CA LEU A 89 2.31 -0.87 -8.73
C LEU A 89 2.32 0.33 -9.69
N ALA A 90 3.46 0.56 -10.32
CA ALA A 90 3.62 1.56 -11.36
C ALA A 90 2.91 1.13 -12.66
N PRO A 91 2.68 2.03 -13.63
CA PRO A 91 2.19 1.68 -14.95
C PRO A 91 3.08 0.64 -15.64
N GLY A 92 2.45 -0.28 -16.40
CA GLY A 92 3.14 -1.37 -17.11
C GLY A 92 3.61 -2.50 -16.19
N GLU A 93 2.90 -2.76 -15.09
CA GLU A 93 3.13 -3.88 -14.16
C GLU A 93 4.49 -3.84 -13.45
N ARG A 94 5.13 -2.67 -13.41
CA ARG A 94 6.43 -2.48 -12.77
C ARG A 94 6.26 -2.19 -11.27
N LEU A 95 7.26 -2.54 -10.49
CA LEU A 95 7.38 -2.05 -9.13
C LEU A 95 7.68 -0.54 -9.13
N ILE A 96 7.15 0.18 -8.15
CA ILE A 96 7.39 1.63 -8.01
C ILE A 96 8.88 1.89 -7.80
N SER A 97 9.53 1.13 -6.92
CA SER A 97 10.97 1.26 -6.65
C SER A 97 11.83 1.04 -7.91
N GLN A 98 11.46 0.09 -8.77
CA GLN A 98 12.14 -0.14 -10.04
C GLN A 98 11.95 1.04 -11.02
N ALA A 99 10.71 1.56 -11.10
CA ALA A 99 10.44 2.71 -11.95
C ALA A 99 11.19 3.97 -11.48
N ILE A 100 11.28 4.19 -10.16
CA ILE A 100 12.08 5.29 -9.58
C ILE A 100 13.58 5.09 -9.89
N ASP A 101 14.11 3.88 -9.72
CA ASP A 101 15.50 3.57 -10.03
C ASP A 101 15.85 3.83 -11.50
N GLU A 102 14.96 3.46 -12.44
CA GLU A 102 15.12 3.77 -13.85
C GLU A 102 15.14 5.29 -14.12
N MET A 103 14.28 6.06 -13.45
CA MET A 103 14.24 7.52 -13.56
C MET A 103 15.53 8.17 -13.01
N LEU A 104 16.00 7.72 -11.85
CA LEU A 104 17.28 8.18 -11.27
C LEU A 104 18.46 7.89 -12.20
N LYS A 105 18.56 6.67 -12.71
CA LYS A 105 19.62 6.27 -13.65
C LYS A 105 19.58 7.09 -14.96
N ALA A 106 18.39 7.36 -15.48
CA ALA A 106 18.22 8.21 -16.66
C ALA A 106 18.68 9.66 -16.40
N ALA A 107 18.59 10.13 -15.16
CA ALA A 107 19.08 11.44 -14.71
C ALA A 107 20.58 11.41 -14.30
N GLY A 108 21.26 10.26 -14.41
CA GLY A 108 22.66 10.10 -13.97
C GLY A 108 22.83 10.04 -12.44
N MET A 109 21.79 9.68 -11.72
CA MET A 109 21.76 9.62 -10.25
C MET A 109 21.76 8.18 -9.76
N ILE A 110 22.24 7.97 -8.51
CA ILE A 110 22.38 6.65 -7.88
C ILE A 110 21.85 6.67 -6.43
N ASN A 111 20.81 7.43 -6.17
CA ASN A 111 20.23 7.53 -4.82
C ASN A 111 19.71 6.18 -4.35
N PRO A 112 19.99 5.77 -3.09
CA PRO A 112 19.44 4.55 -2.54
C PRO A 112 17.90 4.63 -2.42
N ILE A 113 17.24 3.50 -2.68
CA ILE A 113 15.80 3.36 -2.54
C ILE A 113 15.50 2.25 -1.53
N ALA A 114 14.59 2.53 -0.63
CA ALA A 114 13.97 1.56 0.27
C ALA A 114 12.44 1.66 0.18
N VAL A 115 11.79 0.57 0.55
CA VAL A 115 10.33 0.47 0.62
C VAL A 115 9.93 0.18 2.06
N MET A 116 8.93 0.88 2.60
CA MET A 116 8.36 0.58 3.90
C MET A 116 6.90 0.12 3.74
N THR A 117 6.61 -1.07 4.27
CA THR A 117 5.26 -1.64 4.22
C THR A 117 4.95 -2.48 5.45
N GLY A 118 3.68 -2.54 5.82
CA GLY A 118 3.21 -3.24 7.01
C GLY A 118 1.83 -2.74 7.43
N PRO A 119 1.28 -3.25 8.54
CA PRO A 119 0.00 -2.84 9.11
C PRO A 119 0.10 -1.44 9.74
N THR A 120 0.11 -0.40 8.90
CA THR A 120 0.34 1.00 9.30
C THR A 120 -0.87 1.87 8.97
N ILE A 121 -1.99 1.67 9.67
CA ILE A 121 -3.18 2.53 9.56
C ILE A 121 -2.84 3.89 10.18
N ALA A 122 -2.80 4.95 9.37
CA ALA A 122 -2.29 6.25 9.78
C ALA A 122 -2.93 6.82 11.07
N PRO A 123 -4.24 6.82 11.29
CA PRO A 123 -4.83 7.25 12.56
C PRO A 123 -4.38 6.44 13.78
N GLU A 124 -4.19 5.11 13.64
CA GLU A 124 -3.70 4.27 14.73
C GLU A 124 -2.23 4.57 15.06
N VAL A 125 -1.41 4.67 14.02
CA VAL A 125 0.00 5.08 14.16
C VAL A 125 0.11 6.45 14.83
N ALA A 126 -0.70 7.42 14.40
CA ALA A 126 -0.71 8.77 14.96
C ALA A 126 -1.19 8.82 16.42
N SER A 127 -2.07 7.90 16.84
CA SER A 127 -2.53 7.76 18.23
C SER A 127 -1.58 6.96 19.12
N GLY A 128 -0.40 6.56 18.61
CA GLY A 128 0.62 5.86 19.38
C GLY A 128 0.35 4.35 19.58
N VAL A 129 -0.52 3.75 18.77
CA VAL A 129 -0.73 2.29 18.79
C VAL A 129 0.55 1.59 18.38
N LEU A 130 1.01 0.63 19.20
CA LEU A 130 2.21 -0.15 18.90
C LEU A 130 2.08 -0.85 17.54
N THR A 131 2.94 -0.46 16.64
CA THR A 131 2.89 -0.82 15.22
C THR A 131 4.20 -1.44 14.77
N THR A 132 4.13 -2.36 13.82
CA THR A 132 5.33 -2.92 13.18
C THR A 132 5.27 -2.76 11.68
N ALA A 133 6.44 -2.54 11.05
CA ALA A 133 6.57 -2.50 9.60
C ALA A 133 7.90 -3.08 9.13
N LEU A 134 7.96 -3.44 7.85
CA LEU A 134 9.17 -3.87 7.16
C LEU A 134 9.75 -2.70 6.40
N VAL A 135 11.06 -2.48 6.53
CA VAL A 135 11.85 -1.59 5.66
C VAL A 135 12.76 -2.47 4.82
N ALA A 136 12.58 -2.45 3.51
CA ALA A 136 13.30 -3.31 2.59
C ALA A 136 14.07 -2.49 1.55
N SER A 137 15.32 -2.89 1.30
CA SER A 137 16.16 -2.32 0.23
C SER A 137 17.02 -3.42 -0.38
N HIS A 138 17.43 -3.25 -1.64
CA HIS A 138 18.43 -4.15 -2.26
C HIS A 138 19.77 -4.11 -1.53
N ASP A 139 20.13 -2.95 -0.99
CA ASP A 139 21.27 -2.81 -0.06
C ASP A 139 20.77 -2.93 1.39
N ARG A 140 21.09 -4.05 2.04
CA ARG A 140 20.69 -4.31 3.41
C ARG A 140 21.20 -3.23 4.39
N SER A 141 22.34 -2.62 4.14
CA SER A 141 22.88 -1.58 5.02
C SER A 141 22.01 -0.32 5.03
N ILE A 142 21.35 0.01 3.91
CA ILE A 142 20.37 1.09 3.83
C ILE A 142 19.12 0.78 4.67
N ALA A 143 18.61 -0.45 4.56
CA ALA A 143 17.47 -0.87 5.37
C ALA A 143 17.81 -0.84 6.88
N ASP A 144 18.97 -1.36 7.28
CA ASP A 144 19.43 -1.36 8.67
C ASP A 144 19.61 0.08 9.20
N ARG A 145 20.18 1.00 8.40
CA ARG A 145 20.29 2.43 8.72
C ARG A 145 18.91 3.05 8.94
N LEU A 146 17.98 2.86 8.01
CA LEU A 146 16.63 3.41 8.12
C LEU A 146 15.89 2.87 9.35
N VAL A 147 16.02 1.57 9.63
CA VAL A 147 15.44 0.96 10.83
C VAL A 147 16.02 1.58 12.10
N SER A 148 17.34 1.72 12.19
CA SER A 148 17.97 2.34 13.37
C SER A 148 17.63 3.81 13.55
N THR A 149 17.35 4.53 12.46
CA THR A 149 17.01 5.95 12.49
C THR A 149 15.52 6.19 12.76
N LEU A 150 14.63 5.38 12.16
CA LEU A 150 13.20 5.66 12.11
C LEU A 150 12.35 4.80 13.06
N SER A 151 12.92 3.77 13.71
CA SER A 151 12.20 3.03 14.75
C SER A 151 11.99 3.90 15.98
N THR A 152 10.78 3.83 16.54
CA THR A 152 10.42 4.50 17.79
C THR A 152 9.86 3.47 18.79
N GLU A 153 9.53 3.89 20.01
CA GLU A 153 8.91 2.99 21.00
C GLU A 153 7.61 2.36 20.46
N ASN A 154 6.83 3.12 19.67
CA ASN A 154 5.54 2.68 19.15
C ASN A 154 5.56 2.28 17.66
N LEU A 155 6.70 2.45 16.97
CA LEU A 155 6.89 1.97 15.59
C LEU A 155 8.14 1.10 15.51
N VAL A 156 7.95 -0.20 15.58
CA VAL A 156 9.03 -1.18 15.51
C VAL A 156 9.28 -1.58 14.05
N LEU A 157 10.41 -1.16 13.50
CA LEU A 157 10.78 -1.45 12.13
C LEU A 157 11.70 -2.67 12.04
N HIS A 158 11.54 -3.46 10.98
CA HIS A 158 12.37 -4.62 10.68
C HIS A 158 13.04 -4.46 9.33
N ALA A 159 14.36 -4.62 9.27
CA ALA A 159 15.10 -4.53 8.02
C ALA A 159 15.02 -5.82 7.22
N ALA A 160 14.91 -5.69 5.88
CA ALA A 160 14.95 -6.80 4.95
C ALA A 160 15.72 -6.43 3.67
N ASN A 161 16.09 -7.44 2.89
CA ASN A 161 16.69 -7.25 1.56
C ASN A 161 15.76 -7.79 0.45
N ASP A 162 14.46 -7.59 0.61
CA ASP A 162 13.42 -7.99 -0.34
C ASP A 162 12.43 -6.85 -0.63
N PRO A 163 12.87 -5.76 -1.27
CA PRO A 163 11.96 -4.68 -1.67
C PRO A 163 10.91 -5.17 -2.67
N VAL A 164 11.25 -6.13 -3.54
CA VAL A 164 10.33 -6.74 -4.50
C VAL A 164 9.15 -7.41 -3.78
N GLY A 165 9.43 -8.25 -2.79
CA GLY A 165 8.39 -8.92 -2.01
C GLY A 165 7.57 -7.92 -1.19
N ALA A 166 8.19 -6.89 -0.62
CA ALA A 166 7.51 -5.84 0.13
C ALA A 166 6.46 -5.12 -0.74
N GLU A 167 6.80 -4.71 -1.96
CA GLU A 167 5.87 -4.03 -2.88
C GLU A 167 4.81 -4.98 -3.43
N LEU A 168 5.20 -6.20 -3.84
CA LEU A 168 4.25 -7.18 -4.38
C LEU A 168 3.18 -7.55 -3.35
N TRP A 169 3.56 -7.82 -2.10
CA TRP A 169 2.59 -8.08 -1.02
C TRP A 169 1.75 -6.83 -0.72
N GLY A 170 2.36 -5.64 -0.70
CA GLY A 170 1.65 -4.36 -0.54
C GLY A 170 0.58 -4.10 -1.59
N ALA A 171 0.78 -4.60 -2.83
CA ALA A 171 -0.21 -4.54 -3.91
C ALA A 171 -1.23 -5.69 -3.83
N PHE A 172 -0.76 -6.94 -3.65
CA PHE A 172 -1.58 -8.14 -3.69
C PHE A 172 -2.62 -8.20 -2.55
N LYS A 173 -2.27 -7.74 -1.35
CA LYS A 173 -3.20 -7.66 -0.22
C LYS A 173 -4.50 -6.93 -0.56
N ASN A 174 -4.45 -5.95 -1.46
CA ASN A 174 -5.61 -5.16 -1.85
C ASN A 174 -6.64 -5.99 -2.61
N VAL A 175 -6.19 -7.01 -3.38
CA VAL A 175 -7.06 -7.97 -4.06
C VAL A 175 -7.77 -8.86 -3.04
N VAL A 176 -7.04 -9.35 -2.04
CA VAL A 176 -7.62 -10.19 -0.99
C VAL A 176 -8.59 -9.39 -0.12
N ALA A 177 -8.24 -8.16 0.22
CA ALA A 177 -9.13 -7.27 0.99
C ALA A 177 -10.44 -6.98 0.25
N LEU A 178 -10.39 -6.79 -1.09
CA LEU A 178 -11.57 -6.66 -1.92
C LEU A 178 -12.44 -7.92 -1.84
N ALA A 179 -11.83 -9.09 -1.99
CA ALA A 179 -12.55 -10.37 -1.89
C ALA A 179 -13.15 -10.63 -0.49
N CYS A 180 -12.45 -10.23 0.58
CA CYS A 180 -13.01 -10.28 1.93
C CYS A 180 -14.20 -9.33 2.10
N GLY A 181 -14.15 -8.15 1.46
CA GLY A 181 -15.28 -7.20 1.45
C GLY A 181 -16.52 -7.76 0.76
N LEU A 182 -16.40 -8.63 -0.25
CA LEU A 182 -17.56 -9.30 -0.87
C LEU A 182 -18.42 -10.01 0.18
N VAL A 183 -17.79 -10.66 1.16
CA VAL A 183 -18.50 -11.38 2.22
C VAL A 183 -19.32 -10.43 3.08
N ASP A 184 -18.82 -9.23 3.35
CA ASP A 184 -19.52 -8.22 4.12
C ASP A 184 -20.76 -7.74 3.37
N GLY A 185 -20.64 -7.45 2.07
CA GLY A 185 -21.77 -7.07 1.24
C GLY A 185 -22.83 -8.18 1.09
N LEU A 186 -22.40 -9.42 0.88
CA LEU A 186 -23.30 -10.58 0.84
C LEU A 186 -24.07 -10.76 2.16
N SER A 187 -23.40 -10.55 3.30
CA SER A 187 -24.04 -10.58 4.62
C SER A 187 -25.13 -9.51 4.76
N GLN A 188 -24.90 -8.31 4.27
CA GLN A 188 -25.85 -7.18 4.36
C GLN A 188 -27.16 -7.45 3.62
N ILE A 189 -27.10 -8.14 2.49
CA ILE A 189 -28.29 -8.50 1.71
C ILE A 189 -28.93 -9.83 2.14
N GLY A 190 -28.45 -10.42 3.24
CA GLY A 190 -28.98 -11.68 3.77
C GLY A 190 -28.66 -12.92 2.92
N SER A 191 -27.61 -12.86 2.09
CA SER A 191 -27.09 -13.97 1.31
C SER A 191 -25.98 -14.72 2.08
N LEU A 192 -24.96 -15.23 1.39
CA LEU A 192 -23.80 -15.86 2.02
C LEU A 192 -23.03 -14.82 2.86
N GLY A 193 -22.54 -15.23 4.01
CA GLY A 193 -21.76 -14.31 4.85
C GLY A 193 -21.16 -14.99 6.07
N GLY A 194 -20.53 -14.16 6.90
CA GLY A 194 -19.98 -14.57 8.19
C GLY A 194 -18.48 -14.82 8.18
N ASP A 195 -17.93 -14.94 9.38
CA ASP A 195 -16.48 -15.00 9.62
C ASP A 195 -15.83 -16.26 9.03
N ASN A 196 -16.51 -17.38 9.02
CA ASN A 196 -16.01 -18.62 8.43
C ASN A 196 -15.77 -18.47 6.92
N LEU A 197 -16.71 -17.84 6.20
CA LEU A 197 -16.55 -17.58 4.77
C LEU A 197 -15.42 -16.57 4.51
N LYS A 198 -15.36 -15.52 5.31
CA LYS A 198 -14.28 -14.53 5.22
C LYS A 198 -12.91 -15.15 5.47
N ALA A 199 -12.78 -16.02 6.48
CA ALA A 199 -11.57 -16.75 6.77
C ALA A 199 -11.15 -17.68 5.62
N ALA A 200 -12.11 -18.37 4.99
CA ALA A 200 -11.83 -19.22 3.84
C ALA A 200 -11.33 -18.42 2.64
N ILE A 201 -11.95 -17.28 2.33
CA ILE A 201 -11.53 -16.38 1.24
C ILE A 201 -10.16 -15.78 1.53
N PHE A 202 -9.92 -15.30 2.77
CA PHE A 202 -8.63 -14.80 3.21
C PHE A 202 -7.52 -15.85 3.01
N THR A 203 -7.77 -17.08 3.47
CA THR A 203 -6.82 -18.20 3.38
C THR A 203 -6.51 -18.55 1.93
N ALA A 204 -7.54 -18.61 1.07
CA ALA A 204 -7.36 -18.90 -0.37
C ALA A 204 -6.50 -17.81 -1.04
N GLY A 205 -6.77 -16.53 -0.77
CA GLY A 205 -5.99 -15.41 -1.29
C GLY A 205 -4.55 -15.42 -0.78
N PHE A 206 -4.33 -15.61 0.52
CA PHE A 206 -2.99 -15.71 1.10
C PHE A 206 -2.19 -16.85 0.50
N ARG A 207 -2.80 -18.04 0.38
CA ARG A 207 -2.18 -19.21 -0.26
C ARG A 207 -1.76 -18.92 -1.70
N GLU A 208 -2.62 -18.30 -2.50
CA GLU A 208 -2.28 -17.93 -3.88
C GLU A 208 -1.15 -16.92 -3.92
N GLY A 209 -1.14 -15.91 -3.03
CA GLY A 209 -0.02 -14.99 -2.90
C GLY A 209 1.30 -15.69 -2.58
N CYS A 210 1.30 -16.66 -1.67
CA CYS A 210 2.47 -17.47 -1.34
C CYS A 210 2.99 -18.30 -2.53
N LEU A 211 2.15 -18.65 -3.49
CA LEU A 211 2.53 -19.41 -4.69
C LEU A 211 2.94 -18.48 -5.86
N LEU A 212 2.24 -17.39 -6.03
CA LEU A 212 2.43 -16.44 -7.13
C LEU A 212 3.65 -15.53 -6.92
N LEU A 213 3.72 -14.83 -5.76
CA LEU A 213 4.65 -13.73 -5.60
C LEU A 213 6.13 -14.16 -5.62
N PRO A 214 6.52 -15.35 -5.13
CA PRO A 214 7.88 -15.85 -5.32
C PRO A 214 8.25 -16.08 -6.79
N ARG A 215 7.31 -16.42 -7.65
CA ARG A 215 7.54 -16.53 -9.10
C ARG A 215 7.74 -15.17 -9.78
N LEU A 216 7.27 -14.11 -9.13
CA LEU A 216 7.47 -12.72 -9.55
C LEU A 216 8.70 -12.05 -8.91
N GLY A 217 9.50 -12.80 -8.14
CA GLY A 217 10.75 -12.35 -7.56
C GLY A 217 10.72 -12.01 -6.06
N ALA A 218 9.58 -12.17 -5.38
CA ALA A 218 9.50 -12.01 -3.92
C ALA A 218 10.21 -13.18 -3.21
N ARG A 219 10.74 -12.93 -2.03
CA ARG A 219 11.20 -14.01 -1.14
C ARG A 219 10.00 -14.61 -0.41
N ALA A 220 10.00 -15.93 -0.26
CA ALA A 220 8.88 -16.66 0.36
C ALA A 220 8.66 -16.24 1.83
N GLU A 221 9.72 -15.93 2.58
CA GLU A 221 9.65 -15.52 3.97
C GLU A 221 8.95 -14.18 4.19
N THR A 222 8.96 -13.28 3.21
CA THR A 222 8.28 -11.97 3.28
C THR A 222 6.76 -12.13 3.47
N ALA A 223 6.19 -13.24 3.00
CA ALA A 223 4.78 -13.59 3.20
C ALA A 223 4.38 -13.64 4.68
N PHE A 224 5.27 -14.10 5.56
CA PHE A 224 4.97 -14.39 6.97
C PHE A 224 5.34 -13.23 7.92
N GLY A 225 5.80 -12.12 7.38
CA GLY A 225 6.19 -10.93 8.12
C GLY A 225 5.13 -9.81 8.08
N PRO A 226 5.53 -8.60 8.57
CA PRO A 226 4.65 -7.42 8.57
C PRO A 226 4.15 -7.03 7.18
N ALA A 227 4.99 -7.14 6.15
CA ALA A 227 4.64 -6.78 4.77
C ALA A 227 3.64 -7.74 4.11
N GLY A 228 3.69 -9.03 4.46
CA GLY A 228 2.78 -10.06 3.95
C GLY A 228 1.56 -10.21 4.85
N MET A 229 1.57 -11.22 5.74
CA MET A 229 0.44 -11.58 6.60
C MET A 229 -0.06 -10.41 7.46
N GLY A 230 0.84 -9.59 8.03
CA GLY A 230 0.45 -8.49 8.91
C GLY A 230 -0.40 -7.45 8.19
N ASP A 231 0.09 -6.93 7.07
CA ASP A 231 -0.61 -5.89 6.29
C ASP A 231 -1.85 -6.46 5.56
N LEU A 232 -1.78 -7.73 5.14
CA LEU A 232 -2.93 -8.43 4.58
C LEU A 232 -4.06 -8.56 5.59
N PHE A 233 -3.74 -8.98 6.82
CA PHE A 233 -4.73 -9.15 7.90
C PHE A 233 -5.44 -7.82 8.20
N VAL A 234 -4.69 -6.78 8.49
CA VAL A 234 -5.29 -5.48 8.86
C VAL A 234 -6.10 -4.88 7.70
N THR A 235 -5.63 -5.02 6.45
CA THR A 235 -6.34 -4.48 5.28
C THR A 235 -7.65 -5.23 5.00
N SER A 236 -7.68 -6.53 5.24
CA SER A 236 -8.85 -7.38 5.01
C SER A 236 -9.90 -7.30 6.12
N THR A 237 -9.51 -6.92 7.33
CA THR A 237 -10.40 -6.89 8.51
C THR A 237 -10.83 -5.48 8.92
N SER A 238 -10.02 -4.45 8.61
CA SER A 238 -10.31 -3.06 8.98
C SER A 238 -11.58 -2.52 8.30
N PRO A 239 -12.53 -1.96 9.06
CA PRO A 239 -13.78 -1.42 8.52
C PRO A 239 -13.58 -0.16 7.66
N VAL A 240 -12.44 0.51 7.80
CA VAL A 240 -12.13 1.75 7.05
C VAL A 240 -11.40 1.50 5.73
N GLY A 241 -11.06 0.25 5.42
CA GLY A 241 -10.28 -0.11 4.23
C GLY A 241 -11.03 0.15 2.91
N ARG A 242 -10.46 0.96 2.02
CA ARG A 242 -11.07 1.30 0.71
C ARG A 242 -11.34 0.09 -0.16
N ASN A 243 -10.40 -0.84 -0.24
CA ASN A 243 -10.54 -2.06 -1.04
C ASN A 243 -11.60 -2.99 -0.47
N ARG A 244 -11.68 -3.11 0.86
CA ARG A 244 -12.76 -3.85 1.53
C ARG A 244 -14.13 -3.22 1.23
N ARG A 245 -14.26 -1.87 1.31
CA ARG A 245 -15.52 -1.17 0.96
C ARG A 245 -15.91 -1.35 -0.50
N MET A 246 -14.95 -1.38 -1.43
CA MET A 246 -15.22 -1.72 -2.82
C MET A 246 -15.83 -3.13 -2.93
N GLY A 247 -15.21 -4.10 -2.26
CA GLY A 247 -15.74 -5.47 -2.20
C GLY A 247 -17.14 -5.53 -1.60
N GLU A 248 -17.39 -4.79 -0.52
CA GLU A 248 -18.70 -4.70 0.14
C GLU A 248 -19.79 -4.19 -0.82
N LYS A 249 -19.51 -3.16 -1.60
CA LYS A 249 -20.43 -2.65 -2.63
C LYS A 249 -20.70 -3.69 -3.73
N LEU A 250 -19.66 -4.36 -4.22
CA LEU A 250 -19.84 -5.46 -5.19
C LEU A 250 -20.60 -6.64 -4.58
N GLY A 251 -20.34 -6.97 -3.31
CA GLY A 251 -21.05 -8.00 -2.55
C GLY A 251 -22.53 -7.69 -2.32
N SER A 252 -22.88 -6.42 -2.18
CA SER A 252 -24.28 -5.98 -2.07
C SER A 252 -25.03 -5.93 -3.41
N GLY A 253 -24.36 -6.28 -4.52
CA GLY A 253 -24.97 -6.42 -5.84
C GLY A 253 -24.73 -5.26 -6.80
N LEU A 254 -23.93 -4.24 -6.45
CA LEU A 254 -23.55 -3.17 -7.37
C LEU A 254 -22.60 -3.72 -8.44
N SER A 255 -22.74 -3.24 -9.67
CA SER A 255 -21.73 -3.43 -10.71
C SER A 255 -20.45 -2.66 -10.37
N LEU A 256 -19.32 -3.05 -10.97
CA LEU A 256 -18.04 -2.34 -10.80
C LEU A 256 -18.18 -0.84 -11.11
N LYS A 257 -18.94 -0.48 -12.16
CA LYS A 257 -19.15 0.91 -12.54
C LYS A 257 -19.89 1.68 -11.44
N GLU A 258 -21.03 1.16 -10.97
CA GLU A 258 -21.80 1.78 -9.89
C GLU A 258 -20.99 1.92 -8.61
N ALA A 259 -20.24 0.87 -8.24
CA ALA A 259 -19.38 0.90 -7.06
C ALA A 259 -18.26 1.96 -7.17
N LEU A 260 -17.67 2.14 -8.36
CA LEU A 260 -16.66 3.18 -8.62
C LEU A 260 -17.26 4.59 -8.59
N ASP A 261 -18.46 4.78 -9.16
CA ASP A 261 -19.15 6.08 -9.18
C ASP A 261 -19.51 6.58 -7.76
N GLU A 262 -19.71 5.66 -6.81
CA GLU A 262 -19.97 5.97 -5.40
C GLU A 262 -18.69 6.16 -4.54
N MET A 263 -17.50 5.94 -5.11
CA MET A 263 -16.24 6.07 -4.38
C MET A 263 -15.47 7.31 -4.82
N VAL A 264 -15.09 8.15 -3.85
CA VAL A 264 -14.29 9.37 -4.08
C VAL A 264 -12.86 9.05 -4.56
N MET A 265 -12.36 7.84 -4.30
CA MET A 265 -10.98 7.43 -4.63
C MET A 265 -10.98 6.03 -5.25
N VAL A 266 -10.13 5.84 -6.27
CA VAL A 266 -9.94 4.55 -6.94
C VAL A 266 -9.47 3.49 -5.93
N ALA A 267 -10.15 2.33 -5.92
CA ALA A 267 -9.72 1.18 -5.15
C ALA A 267 -8.54 0.49 -5.87
N GLU A 268 -7.36 0.54 -5.27
CA GLU A 268 -6.15 -0.07 -5.83
C GLU A 268 -6.28 -1.58 -6.07
N GLY A 269 -7.18 -2.25 -5.31
CA GLY A 269 -7.44 -3.69 -5.45
C GLY A 269 -7.99 -4.09 -6.81
N VAL A 270 -8.80 -3.24 -7.45
CA VAL A 270 -9.30 -3.49 -8.81
C VAL A 270 -8.14 -3.49 -9.81
N ARG A 271 -7.29 -2.46 -9.75
CA ARG A 271 -6.11 -2.36 -10.60
C ARG A 271 -5.12 -3.50 -10.34
N ALA A 272 -4.87 -3.83 -9.08
CA ALA A 272 -3.98 -4.92 -8.70
C ALA A 272 -4.49 -6.28 -9.21
N ALA A 273 -5.80 -6.57 -9.10
CA ALA A 273 -6.38 -7.80 -9.62
C ALA A 273 -6.16 -7.96 -11.14
N ARG A 274 -6.35 -6.87 -11.90
CA ARG A 274 -6.08 -6.85 -13.34
C ARG A 274 -4.62 -7.16 -13.64
N MET A 275 -3.71 -6.43 -13.01
CA MET A 275 -2.28 -6.56 -13.23
C MET A 275 -1.73 -7.94 -12.87
N PHE A 276 -2.14 -8.50 -11.72
CA PHE A 276 -1.72 -9.85 -11.34
C PHE A 276 -2.31 -10.91 -12.28
N GLY A 277 -3.52 -10.71 -12.80
CA GLY A 277 -4.12 -11.58 -13.80
C GLY A 277 -3.36 -11.55 -15.12
N GLU A 278 -3.09 -10.36 -15.67
CA GLU A 278 -2.34 -10.16 -16.91
C GLU A 278 -0.92 -10.70 -16.81
N ARG A 279 -0.25 -10.42 -15.69
CA ARG A 279 1.11 -10.92 -15.45
C ARG A 279 1.17 -12.42 -15.34
N ALA A 280 0.22 -13.02 -14.63
CA ALA A 280 0.14 -14.47 -14.49
C ALA A 280 -0.15 -15.16 -15.83
N GLU A 281 -1.03 -14.61 -16.66
CA GLU A 281 -1.32 -15.11 -18.00
C GLU A 281 -0.07 -15.08 -18.89
N LYS A 282 0.65 -13.95 -18.89
CA LYS A 282 1.89 -13.78 -19.66
C LYS A 282 2.97 -14.78 -19.26
N ASP A 283 3.10 -15.04 -17.95
CA ASP A 283 4.12 -15.93 -17.39
C ASP A 283 3.64 -17.40 -17.30
N GLY A 284 2.42 -17.72 -17.76
CA GLY A 284 1.85 -19.07 -17.72
C GLY A 284 1.61 -19.58 -16.29
N ILE A 285 1.27 -18.70 -15.35
CA ILE A 285 1.03 -19.02 -13.95
C ILE A 285 -0.48 -19.14 -13.71
N GLU A 286 -0.92 -20.24 -13.11
CA GLU A 286 -2.32 -20.36 -12.70
C GLU A 286 -2.59 -19.57 -11.43
N VAL A 287 -3.60 -18.67 -11.48
CA VAL A 287 -4.04 -17.80 -10.38
C VAL A 287 -5.55 -17.85 -10.24
N PRO A 288 -6.11 -18.98 -9.81
CA PRO A 288 -7.56 -19.19 -9.80
C PRO A 288 -8.31 -18.22 -8.87
N PHE A 289 -7.71 -17.75 -7.76
CA PHE A 289 -8.28 -16.74 -6.89
C PHE A 289 -8.38 -15.38 -7.60
N VAL A 290 -7.27 -14.87 -8.14
CA VAL A 290 -7.25 -13.60 -8.90
C VAL A 290 -8.18 -13.69 -10.12
N LYS A 291 -8.23 -14.84 -10.80
CA LYS A 291 -9.12 -15.07 -11.93
C LYS A 291 -10.60 -15.01 -11.53
N ALA A 292 -10.97 -15.58 -10.39
CA ALA A 292 -12.35 -15.48 -9.89
C ALA A 292 -12.72 -14.02 -9.58
N VAL A 293 -11.82 -13.26 -8.93
CA VAL A 293 -12.02 -11.83 -8.67
C VAL A 293 -12.16 -11.05 -9.99
N ASN A 294 -11.28 -11.25 -10.96
CA ASN A 294 -11.36 -10.56 -12.24
C ASN A 294 -12.65 -10.90 -12.99
N THR A 295 -13.10 -12.16 -12.97
CA THR A 295 -14.36 -12.58 -13.60
C THR A 295 -15.58 -11.89 -12.97
N LEU A 296 -15.56 -11.66 -11.66
CA LEU A 296 -16.57 -10.84 -10.96
C LEU A 296 -16.49 -9.37 -11.43
N LEU A 297 -15.29 -8.79 -11.45
CA LEU A 297 -15.08 -7.40 -11.88
C LEU A 297 -15.52 -7.13 -13.32
N ASP A 298 -15.50 -8.17 -14.18
CA ASP A 298 -16.01 -8.15 -15.55
C ASP A 298 -17.54 -8.32 -15.63
N GLY A 299 -18.21 -8.58 -14.50
CA GLY A 299 -19.65 -8.85 -14.48
C GLY A 299 -20.06 -10.23 -14.98
N HIS A 300 -19.10 -11.17 -15.12
CA HIS A 300 -19.38 -12.55 -15.60
C HIS A 300 -19.65 -13.55 -14.48
N LEU A 301 -19.47 -13.14 -13.22
CA LEU A 301 -19.87 -13.88 -12.02
C LEU A 301 -20.69 -12.98 -11.10
N THR A 302 -21.64 -13.56 -10.38
CA THR A 302 -22.23 -12.91 -9.21
C THR A 302 -21.23 -12.91 -8.04
N ALA A 303 -21.43 -12.03 -7.05
CA ALA A 303 -20.62 -12.03 -5.83
C ALA A 303 -20.70 -13.39 -5.10
N GLU A 304 -21.89 -14.02 -5.07
CA GLU A 304 -22.10 -15.33 -4.46
C GLU A 304 -21.33 -16.42 -5.20
N ASP A 305 -21.43 -16.47 -6.53
CA ASP A 305 -20.71 -17.47 -7.34
C ASP A 305 -19.18 -17.30 -7.24
N CYS A 306 -18.71 -16.05 -7.18
CA CYS A 306 -17.30 -15.74 -6.94
C CYS A 306 -16.83 -16.29 -5.60
N ALA A 307 -17.57 -16.03 -4.51
CA ALA A 307 -17.25 -16.54 -3.18
C ALA A 307 -17.25 -18.07 -3.14
N ARG A 308 -18.27 -18.74 -3.71
CA ARG A 308 -18.33 -20.21 -3.80
C ARG A 308 -17.16 -20.79 -4.61
N ARG A 309 -16.82 -20.16 -5.72
CA ARG A 309 -15.68 -20.57 -6.55
C ARG A 309 -14.37 -20.46 -5.79
N ILE A 310 -14.11 -19.35 -5.08
CA ILE A 310 -12.89 -19.17 -4.27
C ILE A 310 -12.80 -20.25 -3.20
N VAL A 311 -13.88 -20.52 -2.45
CA VAL A 311 -13.88 -21.54 -1.40
C VAL A 311 -13.61 -22.94 -1.96
N SER A 312 -14.06 -23.25 -3.17
CA SER A 312 -13.77 -24.54 -3.80
C SER A 312 -12.30 -24.75 -4.21
N LEU A 313 -11.46 -23.71 -4.10
CA LEU A 313 -10.02 -23.78 -4.40
C LEU A 313 -9.17 -24.19 -3.16
N SER A 314 -9.79 -24.28 -1.99
CA SER A 314 -9.12 -24.49 -0.70
C SER A 314 -8.70 -25.95 -0.47
#